data_c6a2429f0fd3cdd1b4605106d10b0316
#
_entry.id   c6a2429f0fd3cdd1b4605106d10b0316
#
_cell.length_a   1.000
_cell.length_b   1.000
_cell.length_c   1.000
_cell.angle_alpha   90.00
_cell.angle_beta   90.00
_cell.angle_gamma   90.00
#
_symmetry.space_group_name_H-M   'P 1'
#
loop_
_entity.id
_entity.type
_entity.pdbx_description
1 polymer ?
#
loop_
_entity_poly.entity_id
_entity_poly.type
_entity_poly.pdbx_seq_one_letter_code
_entity_poly.pdbx_strand_id
1 'polypeptide(L)'
;MRENANIKSTRIKDYYTDKWNMIKSVLFTAIFSLAFVNLYKPFESARWVDVTEVGYFLYSCLFVFVGICVIAISRILMYIFVQRISLSYLEYIIWLIMEVIILSGFYTLYVIWITPSLEFFKYDDIITVFREVNINTLLVVFIPYLVSWLYINNISLRQRVLELEGLGL
;
A
#
# COMPACT_ATOMS: atom_id res chain seq x y z
N MET A 1 -22.06 30.72 -7.41
CA MET A 1 -21.69 29.63 -8.39
C MET A 1 -20.24 29.25 -8.41
N ARG A 2 -19.26 30.13 -8.13
CA ARG A 2 -17.81 29.80 -8.09
C ARG A 2 -17.38 28.96 -6.88
N GLU A 3 -18.05 29.09 -5.75
CA GLU A 3 -17.71 28.37 -4.50
C GLU A 3 -17.97 26.86 -4.60
N ASN A 4 -19.06 26.47 -5.26
CA ASN A 4 -19.38 25.05 -5.48
C ASN A 4 -18.45 24.32 -6.45
N ALA A 5 -17.80 25.05 -7.37
CA ALA A 5 -16.81 24.47 -8.31
C ALA A 5 -15.49 24.14 -7.59
N ASN A 6 -15.10 24.95 -6.61
CA ASN A 6 -13.85 24.76 -5.86
C ASN A 6 -13.95 23.58 -4.88
N ILE A 7 -15.11 23.38 -4.25
CA ILE A 7 -15.36 22.25 -3.34
C ILE A 7 -15.39 20.92 -4.13
N LYS A 8 -15.89 20.93 -5.37
CA LYS A 8 -15.93 19.73 -6.22
C LYS A 8 -14.56 19.30 -6.74
N SER A 9 -13.60 20.24 -6.83
CA SER A 9 -12.22 19.96 -7.26
C SER A 9 -11.34 19.33 -6.18
N THR A 10 -11.69 19.51 -4.90
CA THR A 10 -10.95 18.97 -3.75
C THR A 10 -11.39 17.58 -3.30
N ARG A 11 -12.53 17.09 -3.83
CA ARG A 11 -13.03 15.73 -3.53
C ARG A 11 -12.31 14.70 -4.37
N ILE A 12 -11.97 13.58 -3.74
CA ILE A 12 -11.50 12.39 -4.46
C ILE A 12 -12.57 12.00 -5.48
N LYS A 13 -12.10 11.73 -6.69
CA LYS A 13 -12.97 11.19 -7.74
C LYS A 13 -13.41 9.78 -7.36
N ASP A 14 -14.66 9.45 -7.67
CA ASP A 14 -15.29 8.16 -7.38
C ASP A 14 -14.45 6.96 -7.90
N TYR A 15 -13.60 7.16 -8.91
CA TYR A 15 -12.70 6.14 -9.45
C TYR A 15 -11.69 5.58 -8.45
N TYR A 16 -11.21 6.39 -7.48
CA TYR A 16 -10.24 5.94 -6.48
C TYR A 16 -10.88 5.08 -5.40
N THR A 17 -12.18 5.27 -5.21
CA THR A 17 -13.00 4.58 -4.21
C THR A 17 -13.88 3.50 -4.82
N ASP A 18 -13.78 3.30 -6.16
CA ASP A 18 -14.47 2.23 -6.85
C ASP A 18 -13.93 0.86 -6.41
N LYS A 19 -14.85 -0.05 -6.08
CA LYS A 19 -14.54 -1.38 -5.58
C LYS A 19 -13.58 -2.16 -6.48
N TRP A 20 -13.80 -2.12 -7.78
CA TRP A 20 -12.97 -2.86 -8.73
C TRP A 20 -11.57 -2.30 -8.87
N ASN A 21 -11.43 -0.98 -8.83
CA ASN A 21 -10.13 -0.33 -8.87
C ASN A 21 -9.34 -0.56 -7.58
N MET A 22 -10.02 -0.62 -6.44
CA MET A 22 -9.40 -0.99 -5.16
C MET A 22 -8.90 -2.44 -5.18
N ILE A 23 -9.69 -3.40 -5.66
CA ILE A 23 -9.29 -4.80 -5.79
C ILE A 23 -8.09 -4.95 -6.74
N LYS A 24 -8.11 -4.28 -7.90
CA LYS A 24 -6.98 -4.29 -8.84
C LYS A 24 -5.71 -3.73 -8.22
N SER A 25 -5.82 -2.63 -7.46
CA SER A 25 -4.68 -2.03 -6.76
C SER A 25 -4.09 -2.98 -5.72
N VAL A 26 -4.93 -3.63 -4.90
CA VAL A 26 -4.48 -4.62 -3.90
C VAL A 26 -3.80 -5.81 -4.58
N LEU A 27 -4.41 -6.36 -5.64
CA LEU A 27 -3.85 -7.49 -6.37
C LEU A 27 -2.51 -7.14 -7.03
N PHE A 28 -2.42 -5.96 -7.65
CA PHE A 28 -1.17 -5.47 -8.23
C PHE A 28 -0.09 -5.30 -7.16
N THR A 29 -0.44 -4.73 -6.00
CA THR A 29 0.48 -4.60 -4.85
C THR A 29 0.96 -5.97 -4.38
N ALA A 30 0.08 -6.98 -4.32
CA ALA A 30 0.43 -8.35 -3.93
C ALA A 30 1.48 -8.96 -4.86
N ILE A 31 1.22 -8.90 -6.17
CA ILE A 31 2.12 -9.46 -7.19
C ILE A 31 3.47 -8.73 -7.17
N PHE A 32 3.44 -7.40 -7.12
CA PHE A 32 4.64 -6.57 -7.05
C PHE A 32 5.46 -6.86 -5.80
N SER A 33 4.81 -6.91 -4.62
CA SER A 33 5.48 -7.19 -3.34
C SER A 33 6.13 -8.55 -3.34
N LEU A 34 5.45 -9.58 -3.87
CA LEU A 34 6.01 -10.92 -3.96
C LEU A 34 7.23 -10.97 -4.88
N ALA A 35 7.16 -10.33 -6.04
CA ALA A 35 8.29 -10.22 -6.96
C ALA A 35 9.44 -9.45 -6.31
N PHE A 36 9.16 -8.30 -5.68
CA PHE A 36 10.17 -7.47 -5.04
C PHE A 36 10.90 -8.21 -3.91
N VAL A 37 10.17 -8.85 -3.01
CA VAL A 37 10.76 -9.58 -1.87
C VAL A 37 11.65 -10.72 -2.35
N ASN A 38 11.25 -11.44 -3.40
CA ASN A 38 12.04 -12.57 -3.91
C ASN A 38 13.25 -12.14 -4.76
N LEU A 39 13.14 -11.03 -5.50
CA LEU A 39 14.24 -10.54 -6.34
C LEU A 39 15.25 -9.71 -5.55
N TYR A 40 14.77 -8.83 -4.70
CA TYR A 40 15.60 -7.86 -3.96
C TYR A 40 16.10 -8.41 -2.63
N LYS A 41 15.40 -9.41 -2.04
CA LYS A 41 15.71 -10.03 -0.74
C LYS A 41 16.00 -8.95 0.33
N PRO A 42 15.07 -8.02 0.59
CA PRO A 42 15.27 -6.93 1.53
C PRO A 42 15.57 -7.48 2.93
N PHE A 43 16.23 -6.70 3.78
CA PHE A 43 16.55 -7.01 5.17
C PHE A 43 17.58 -8.10 5.36
N GLU A 44 18.42 -8.43 4.35
CA GLU A 44 19.28 -9.62 4.42
C GLU A 44 18.48 -10.87 4.84
N SER A 45 17.23 -10.92 4.47
CA SER A 45 16.26 -11.94 4.90
C SER A 45 16.72 -13.37 4.59
N ALA A 46 17.65 -13.51 3.65
CA ALA A 46 18.31 -14.77 3.38
C ALA A 46 19.21 -15.27 4.56
N ARG A 47 19.61 -14.36 5.47
CA ARG A 47 20.42 -14.73 6.66
C ARG A 47 19.56 -15.08 7.88
N TRP A 48 18.28 -14.64 7.90
CA TRP A 48 17.42 -14.89 9.05
C TRP A 48 16.85 -16.30 9.09
N VAL A 49 16.80 -16.93 7.93
CA VAL A 49 16.26 -18.27 7.80
C VAL A 49 17.29 -19.09 7.03
N ASP A 50 17.99 -19.98 7.72
CA ASP A 50 18.89 -20.96 7.10
C ASP A 50 18.03 -22.03 6.40
N VAL A 51 17.41 -21.64 5.29
CA VAL A 51 16.47 -22.46 4.53
C VAL A 51 16.88 -22.53 3.07
N THR A 52 16.43 -23.60 2.44
CA THR A 52 16.54 -23.77 0.99
C THR A 52 15.82 -22.62 0.24
N GLU A 53 16.18 -22.37 -1.02
CA GLU A 53 15.52 -21.34 -1.85
C GLU A 53 13.98 -21.52 -1.90
N VAL A 54 13.51 -22.76 -1.94
CA VAL A 54 12.07 -23.07 -1.88
C VAL A 54 11.46 -22.66 -0.54
N GLY A 55 12.17 -22.94 0.56
CA GLY A 55 11.75 -22.49 1.89
C GLY A 55 11.65 -20.98 1.98
N TYR A 56 12.65 -20.26 1.47
CA TYR A 56 12.61 -18.78 1.41
C TYR A 56 11.41 -18.27 0.62
N PHE A 57 11.12 -18.87 -0.53
CA PHE A 57 9.94 -18.51 -1.33
C PHE A 57 8.64 -18.71 -0.55
N LEU A 58 8.48 -19.83 0.16
CA LEU A 58 7.28 -20.09 0.97
C LEU A 58 7.12 -19.08 2.12
N TYR A 59 8.22 -18.75 2.81
CA TYR A 59 8.20 -17.72 3.86
C TYR A 59 7.87 -16.33 3.30
N SER A 60 8.42 -15.97 2.13
CA SER A 60 8.10 -14.71 1.48
C SER A 60 6.64 -14.64 1.04
N CYS A 61 6.06 -15.75 0.56
CA CYS A 61 4.62 -15.83 0.27
C CYS A 61 3.78 -15.58 1.51
N LEU A 62 4.12 -16.21 2.64
CA LEU A 62 3.40 -16.01 3.91
C LEU A 62 3.52 -14.56 4.39
N PHE A 63 4.72 -14.00 4.35
CA PHE A 63 5.00 -12.62 4.73
C PHE A 63 4.20 -11.62 3.90
N VAL A 64 4.22 -11.77 2.57
CA VAL A 64 3.43 -10.92 1.66
C VAL A 64 1.94 -11.13 1.87
N PHE A 65 1.49 -12.37 2.06
CA PHE A 65 0.07 -12.67 2.30
C PHE A 65 -0.48 -11.92 3.54
N VAL A 66 0.25 -11.93 4.64
CA VAL A 66 -0.15 -11.20 5.85
C VAL A 66 -0.21 -9.69 5.58
N GLY A 67 0.80 -9.13 4.90
CA GLY A 67 0.77 -7.71 4.50
C GLY A 67 -0.43 -7.36 3.63
N ILE A 68 -0.77 -8.22 2.68
CA ILE A 68 -1.94 -8.02 1.81
C ILE A 68 -3.25 -8.10 2.61
N CYS A 69 -3.34 -8.96 3.62
CA CYS A 69 -4.51 -8.96 4.52
C CYS A 69 -4.68 -7.61 5.24
N VAL A 70 -3.59 -7.02 5.74
CA VAL A 70 -3.62 -5.70 6.38
C VAL A 70 -4.07 -4.61 5.39
N ILE A 71 -3.50 -4.60 4.19
CA ILE A 71 -3.87 -3.66 3.13
C ILE A 71 -5.34 -3.85 2.72
N ALA A 72 -5.80 -5.09 2.55
CA ALA A 72 -7.19 -5.38 2.17
C ALA A 72 -8.17 -4.90 3.24
N ILE A 73 -7.89 -5.14 4.51
CA ILE A 73 -8.70 -4.63 5.63
C ILE A 73 -8.73 -3.09 5.59
N SER A 74 -7.59 -2.44 5.41
CA SER A 74 -7.50 -0.98 5.28
C SER A 74 -8.39 -0.46 4.14
N ARG A 75 -8.35 -1.12 2.98
CA ARG A 75 -9.19 -0.75 1.81
C ARG A 75 -10.68 -0.96 2.07
N ILE A 76 -11.06 -2.04 2.74
CA ILE A 76 -12.45 -2.28 3.13
C ILE A 76 -12.93 -1.18 4.07
N LEU A 77 -12.13 -0.84 5.09
CA LEU A 77 -12.44 0.25 6.01
C LEU A 77 -12.58 1.58 5.28
N MET A 78 -11.65 1.90 4.38
CA MET A 78 -11.73 3.11 3.57
C MET A 78 -13.01 3.13 2.71
N TYR A 79 -13.37 2.01 2.08
CA TYR A 79 -14.59 1.90 1.28
C TYR A 79 -15.85 2.17 2.12
N ILE A 80 -15.95 1.59 3.31
CA ILE A 80 -17.07 1.81 4.24
C ILE A 80 -17.12 3.29 4.68
N PHE A 81 -15.95 3.89 4.93
CA PHE A 81 -15.85 5.27 5.38
C PHE A 81 -16.31 6.26 4.32
N VAL A 82 -15.89 6.04 3.06
CA VAL A 82 -16.25 6.88 1.91
C VAL A 82 -17.76 6.87 1.63
N GLN A 83 -18.44 5.76 1.91
CA GLN A 83 -19.92 5.71 1.76
C GLN A 83 -20.64 6.67 2.71
N ARG A 84 -20.01 7.07 3.81
CA ARG A 84 -20.60 7.96 4.82
C ARG A 84 -20.08 9.39 4.76
N ILE A 85 -18.82 9.57 4.37
CA ILE A 85 -18.11 10.85 4.39
C ILE A 85 -17.35 11.02 3.08
N SER A 86 -17.48 12.18 2.43
CA SER A 86 -16.72 12.49 1.23
C SER A 86 -15.27 12.78 1.59
N LEU A 87 -14.34 11.91 1.17
CA LEU A 87 -12.91 12.07 1.35
C LEU A 87 -12.33 13.15 0.43
N SER A 88 -11.48 13.99 0.99
CA SER A 88 -10.61 14.89 0.24
C SER A 88 -9.32 14.16 -0.22
N TYR A 89 -8.61 14.74 -1.18
CA TYR A 89 -7.30 14.19 -1.62
C TYR A 89 -6.29 14.11 -0.49
N LEU A 90 -6.28 15.09 0.41
CA LEU A 90 -5.36 15.15 1.54
C LEU A 90 -5.66 14.03 2.54
N GLU A 91 -6.93 13.78 2.87
CA GLU A 91 -7.35 12.69 3.76
C GLU A 91 -6.99 11.33 3.17
N TYR A 92 -7.11 11.17 1.86
CA TYR A 92 -6.67 9.95 1.17
C TYR A 92 -5.16 9.73 1.29
N ILE A 93 -4.35 10.77 1.10
CA ILE A 93 -2.88 10.67 1.26
C ILE A 93 -2.52 10.34 2.71
N ILE A 94 -3.17 11.00 3.68
CA ILE A 94 -2.97 10.69 5.10
C ILE A 94 -3.32 9.23 5.38
N TRP A 95 -4.42 8.72 4.81
CA TRP A 95 -4.81 7.33 4.94
C TRP A 95 -3.72 6.37 4.43
N LEU A 96 -3.14 6.64 3.25
CA LEU A 96 -2.05 5.84 2.70
C LEU A 96 -0.80 5.87 3.59
N ILE A 97 -0.45 7.03 4.14
CA ILE A 97 0.70 7.17 5.05
C ILE A 97 0.45 6.35 6.32
N MET A 98 -0.74 6.44 6.91
CA MET A 98 -1.11 5.67 8.10
C MET A 98 -1.07 4.16 7.82
N GLU A 99 -1.52 3.73 6.64
CA GLU A 99 -1.46 2.34 6.20
C GLU A 99 -0.01 1.82 6.17
N VAL A 100 0.93 2.59 5.62
CA VAL A 100 2.36 2.24 5.59
C VAL A 100 2.94 2.16 7.01
N ILE A 101 2.60 3.10 7.90
CA ILE A 101 3.08 3.10 9.28
C ILE A 101 2.57 1.87 10.04
N ILE A 102 1.30 1.54 9.92
CA ILE A 102 0.68 0.37 10.56
C ILE A 102 1.34 -0.91 10.05
N LEU A 103 1.52 -1.02 8.74
CA LEU A 103 2.16 -2.17 8.10
C LEU A 103 3.62 -2.31 8.56
N SER A 104 4.36 -1.21 8.63
CA SER A 104 5.75 -1.19 9.13
C SER A 104 5.82 -1.60 10.61
N GLY A 105 4.89 -1.14 11.44
CA GLY A 105 4.78 -1.54 12.83
C GLY A 105 4.54 -3.05 12.97
N PHE A 106 3.61 -3.58 12.17
CA PHE A 106 3.33 -5.01 12.13
C PHE A 106 4.56 -5.83 11.74
N TYR A 107 5.26 -5.44 10.68
CA TYR A 107 6.46 -6.15 10.24
C TYR A 107 7.63 -6.00 11.21
N THR A 108 7.74 -4.88 11.92
CA THR A 108 8.74 -4.71 12.97
C THR A 108 8.51 -5.72 14.11
N LEU A 109 7.27 -5.87 14.56
CA LEU A 109 6.92 -6.87 15.57
C LEU A 109 7.21 -8.29 15.09
N TYR A 110 6.94 -8.55 13.82
CA TYR A 110 7.23 -9.85 13.20
C TYR A 110 8.72 -10.16 13.17
N VAL A 111 9.56 -9.19 12.78
CA VAL A 111 11.03 -9.33 12.78
C VAL A 111 11.55 -9.59 14.19
N ILE A 112 11.07 -8.82 15.16
CA ILE A 112 11.41 -8.99 16.57
C ILE A 112 11.08 -10.40 17.06
N TRP A 113 9.91 -10.91 16.67
CA TRP A 113 9.44 -12.22 17.12
C TRP A 113 10.22 -13.39 16.49
N ILE A 114 10.69 -13.25 15.25
CA ILE A 114 11.44 -14.31 14.53
C ILE A 114 12.92 -14.34 14.90
N THR A 115 13.49 -13.24 15.43
CA THR A 115 14.91 -13.13 15.70
C THR A 115 15.21 -13.36 17.19
N PRO A 116 15.36 -14.62 17.64
CA PRO A 116 15.53 -14.95 19.05
C PRO A 116 16.86 -14.45 19.66
N SER A 117 17.84 -14.10 18.82
CA SER A 117 19.15 -13.58 19.26
C SER A 117 19.09 -12.15 19.80
N LEU A 118 17.91 -11.51 19.75
CA LEU A 118 17.66 -10.18 20.27
C LEU A 118 17.17 -10.25 21.74
N GLU A 119 17.78 -11.11 22.57
CA GLU A 119 17.41 -11.29 23.97
C GLU A 119 17.50 -10.01 24.83
N PHE A 120 18.11 -8.94 24.32
CA PHE A 120 18.23 -7.66 25.01
C PHE A 120 17.97 -6.49 24.07
N PHE A 121 16.68 -6.32 23.63
CA PHE A 121 16.29 -5.12 22.91
C PHE A 121 16.51 -3.88 23.78
N LYS A 122 17.54 -3.13 23.45
CA LYS A 122 17.59 -1.71 23.83
C LYS A 122 16.60 -0.96 22.96
N TYR A 123 15.98 0.08 23.52
CA TYR A 123 15.01 0.93 22.81
C TYR A 123 15.55 1.44 21.47
N ASP A 124 16.86 1.74 21.40
CA ASP A 124 17.55 2.20 20.19
C ASP A 124 17.56 1.15 19.08
N ASP A 125 17.62 -0.14 19.43
CA ASP A 125 17.60 -1.25 18.45
C ASP A 125 16.21 -1.36 17.79
N ILE A 126 15.13 -1.21 18.58
CA ILE A 126 13.75 -1.25 18.07
C ILE A 126 13.49 -0.11 17.09
N ILE A 127 13.93 1.10 17.42
CA ILE A 127 13.79 2.27 16.52
C ILE A 127 14.56 2.05 15.22
N THR A 128 15.76 1.49 15.30
CA THR A 128 16.57 1.21 14.11
C THR A 128 15.90 0.19 13.22
N VAL A 129 15.41 -0.92 13.79
CA VAL A 129 14.66 -1.95 13.05
C VAL A 129 13.39 -1.34 12.44
N PHE A 130 12.62 -0.57 13.21
CA PHE A 130 11.41 0.08 12.70
C PHE A 130 11.71 1.02 11.52
N ARG A 131 12.79 1.80 11.60
CA ARG A 131 13.20 2.72 10.53
C ARG A 131 13.56 1.97 9.25
N GLU A 132 14.33 0.89 9.35
CA GLU A 132 14.70 0.05 8.20
C GLU A 132 13.48 -0.63 7.58
N VAL A 133 12.63 -1.22 8.42
CA VAL A 133 11.37 -1.83 7.99
C VAL A 133 10.48 -0.81 7.31
N ASN A 134 10.37 0.40 7.86
CA ASN A 134 9.53 1.47 7.29
C ASN A 134 10.02 1.89 5.89
N ILE A 135 11.32 2.10 5.70
CA ILE A 135 11.88 2.47 4.40
C ILE A 135 11.59 1.38 3.37
N ASN A 136 11.82 0.11 3.69
CA ASN A 136 11.58 -0.99 2.77
C ASN A 136 10.08 -1.18 2.48
N THR A 137 9.22 -1.09 3.50
CA THR A 137 7.76 -1.15 3.34
C THR A 137 7.26 0.01 2.48
N LEU A 138 7.79 1.21 2.69
CA LEU A 138 7.47 2.37 1.86
C LEU A 138 7.79 2.10 0.39
N LEU A 139 8.99 1.59 0.08
CA LEU A 139 9.38 1.28 -1.30
C LEU A 139 8.47 0.23 -1.93
N VAL A 140 8.18 -0.85 -1.21
CA VAL A 140 7.34 -1.96 -1.70
C VAL A 140 5.90 -1.51 -1.98
N VAL A 141 5.35 -0.62 -1.15
CA VAL A 141 3.96 -0.18 -1.25
C VAL A 141 3.82 1.06 -2.13
N PHE A 142 4.78 1.99 -2.08
CA PHE A 142 4.72 3.26 -2.82
C PHE A 142 4.72 3.06 -4.33
N ILE A 143 5.57 2.16 -4.85
CA ILE A 143 5.67 1.93 -6.30
C ILE A 143 4.33 1.42 -6.87
N PRO A 144 3.71 0.35 -6.36
CA PRO A 144 2.41 -0.09 -6.86
C PRO A 144 1.29 0.95 -6.65
N TYR A 145 1.33 1.73 -5.58
CA TYR A 145 0.35 2.79 -5.36
C TYR A 145 0.50 3.92 -6.37
N LEU A 146 1.74 4.32 -6.67
CA LEU A 146 2.02 5.32 -7.70
C LEU A 146 1.54 4.85 -9.07
N VAL A 147 1.86 3.60 -9.44
CA VAL A 147 1.43 3.02 -10.72
C VAL A 147 -0.10 2.92 -10.80
N SER A 148 -0.75 2.44 -9.73
CA SER A 148 -2.21 2.38 -9.64
C SER A 148 -2.85 3.76 -9.77
N TRP A 149 -2.27 4.77 -9.12
CA TRP A 149 -2.72 6.15 -9.20
C TRP A 149 -2.61 6.70 -10.64
N LEU A 150 -1.46 6.50 -11.29
CA LEU A 150 -1.25 6.92 -12.68
C LEU A 150 -2.23 6.23 -13.64
N TYR A 151 -2.46 4.93 -13.44
CA TYR A 151 -3.39 4.15 -14.25
C TYR A 151 -4.83 4.67 -14.11
N ILE A 152 -5.31 4.87 -12.88
CA ILE A 152 -6.65 5.38 -12.61
C ILE A 152 -6.81 6.79 -13.17
N ASN A 153 -5.80 7.66 -12.98
CA ASN A 153 -5.84 9.02 -13.49
C ASN A 153 -5.91 9.04 -15.04
N ASN A 154 -5.16 8.17 -15.70
CA ASN A 154 -5.20 8.06 -17.16
C ASN A 154 -6.59 7.63 -17.68
N ILE A 155 -7.22 6.63 -17.05
CA ILE A 155 -8.59 6.22 -17.38
C ILE A 155 -9.56 7.39 -17.23
N SER A 156 -9.49 8.10 -16.10
CA SER A 156 -10.33 9.25 -15.82
C SER A 156 -10.17 10.39 -16.85
N LEU A 157 -8.94 10.63 -17.32
CA LEU A 157 -8.68 11.63 -18.35
C LEU A 157 -9.25 11.22 -19.71
N ARG A 158 -9.06 9.96 -20.11
CA ARG A 158 -9.62 9.43 -21.37
C ARG A 158 -11.14 9.55 -21.41
N GLN A 159 -11.84 9.22 -20.32
CA GLN A 159 -13.29 9.33 -20.28
C GLN A 159 -13.75 10.78 -20.38
N ARG A 160 -13.04 11.74 -19.77
CA ARG A 160 -13.35 13.16 -19.92
C ARG A 160 -13.18 13.65 -21.35
N VAL A 161 -12.15 13.19 -22.05
CA VAL A 161 -11.93 13.54 -23.47
C VAL A 161 -13.10 13.02 -24.31
N LEU A 162 -13.49 11.76 -24.13
CA LEU A 162 -14.64 11.17 -24.86
C LEU A 162 -15.96 11.89 -24.56
N GLU A 163 -16.19 12.30 -23.31
CA GLU A 163 -17.37 13.10 -22.96
C GLU A 163 -17.37 14.47 -23.66
N LEU A 164 -16.21 15.13 -23.74
CA LEU A 164 -16.09 16.42 -24.43
C LEU A 164 -16.23 16.29 -25.95
N GLU A 165 -15.71 15.24 -26.55
CA GLU A 165 -15.88 14.94 -27.98
C GLU A 165 -17.32 14.57 -28.31
N GLY A 166 -18.01 13.84 -27.42
CA GLY A 166 -19.44 13.52 -27.56
C GLY A 166 -20.39 14.70 -27.39
N LEU A 167 -19.95 15.77 -26.70
CA LEU A 167 -20.71 17.02 -26.57
C LEU A 167 -20.42 18.02 -27.71
N GLY A 168 -19.41 17.77 -28.52
CA GLY A 168 -19.00 18.62 -29.63
C GLY A 168 -19.62 18.26 -31.00
N LEU A 169 -20.51 17.25 -31.01
CA LEU A 169 -21.32 16.84 -32.18
C LEU A 169 -22.80 17.16 -31.94
#